data_f7bbe8d7ef73e8725c098ba24637f72a
#
_entry.id   f7bbe8d7ef73e8725c098ba24637f72a
#
_cell.length_a   1.000
_cell.length_b   1.000
_cell.length_c   1.000
_cell.angle_alpha   90.00
_cell.angle_beta   90.00
_cell.angle_gamma   90.00
#
_symmetry.space_group_name_H-M   'P 1'
#
loop_
_entity.id
_entity.type
_entity.pdbx_description
1 polymer ?
#
loop_
_entity_poly.entity_id
_entity_poly.type
_entity_poly.pdbx_seq_one_letter_code
_entity_poly.pdbx_strand_id
1 'polypeptide(L)'
;MPIPFPFDFKNPDYRAVFEWRLERLQRIRADPSVVPAMKAFYADNPAQFIIDWGQTFDPRNADIGLPSVLPFLLFPKQEEWVHWLMDHWRARKPGLTEKSRDMGMSWLTVGLSATLCLHRPGVVIGFGSRKEEYVDLIGSPKSLFWKAREFVCGLPREFRGGFDRKLHAPHMRLLFPETGSAMTGEAGDNIGRGDRTSIYFVDEAAHIERPQLVDASLSQTTNCRQDLSSVNGMANSFAKKRHSGKVDVFTFHWRDDPRKDDAWYAKQ
;
A
#
# COMPACT_ATOMS: atom_id res chain seq x y z
N MET A 1 12.56 -13.02 4.67
CA MET A 1 12.29 -14.37 5.20
C MET A 1 10.87 -14.38 5.73
N PRO A 2 10.02 -15.34 5.37
CA PRO A 2 8.68 -15.42 5.95
C PRO A 2 8.75 -15.45 7.47
N ILE A 3 7.63 -15.24 8.16
CA ILE A 3 7.56 -15.47 9.60
C ILE A 3 8.04 -16.90 9.89
N PRO A 4 8.76 -17.15 11.02
CA PRO A 4 9.44 -18.43 11.26
C PRO A 4 8.51 -19.57 11.69
N PHE A 5 7.21 -19.38 11.57
CA PHE A 5 6.18 -20.37 11.93
C PHE A 5 5.03 -20.33 10.94
N PRO A 6 4.25 -21.42 10.80
CA PRO A 6 3.05 -21.43 9.98
C PRO A 6 2.02 -20.42 10.50
N PHE A 7 1.39 -19.67 9.59
CA PHE A 7 0.31 -18.74 9.93
C PHE A 7 -0.96 -19.11 9.16
N ASP A 8 -2.01 -19.46 9.90
CA ASP A 8 -3.32 -19.74 9.33
C ASP A 8 -4.15 -18.46 9.29
N PHE A 9 -4.39 -17.94 8.09
CA PHE A 9 -5.19 -16.74 7.89
C PHE A 9 -6.68 -16.91 8.27
N LYS A 10 -7.20 -18.16 8.32
CA LYS A 10 -8.57 -18.43 8.75
C LYS A 10 -8.70 -18.47 10.27
N ASN A 11 -7.67 -18.97 10.95
CA ASN A 11 -7.60 -19.09 12.41
C ASN A 11 -6.31 -18.43 12.93
N PRO A 12 -6.19 -17.10 12.83
CA PRO A 12 -4.94 -16.41 13.02
C PRO A 12 -4.48 -16.37 14.49
N ASP A 13 -3.27 -16.84 14.76
CA ASP A 13 -2.59 -16.62 16.05
C ASP A 13 -1.76 -15.32 15.99
N TYR A 14 -2.43 -14.20 16.16
CA TYR A 14 -1.76 -12.90 16.22
C TYR A 14 -0.87 -12.74 17.45
N ARG A 15 -1.13 -13.48 18.53
CA ARG A 15 -0.29 -13.43 19.74
C ARG A 15 1.13 -13.90 19.44
N ALA A 16 1.28 -15.03 18.75
CA ALA A 16 2.58 -15.53 18.32
C ALA A 16 3.33 -14.51 17.44
N VAL A 17 2.61 -13.80 16.57
CA VAL A 17 3.20 -12.75 15.73
C VAL A 17 3.69 -11.56 16.56
N PHE A 18 2.91 -11.10 17.55
CA PHE A 18 3.31 -10.01 18.43
C PHE A 18 4.52 -10.40 19.30
N GLU A 19 4.54 -11.61 19.85
CA GLU A 19 5.65 -12.13 20.66
C GLU A 19 6.94 -12.18 19.81
N TRP A 20 6.87 -12.74 18.60
CA TRP A 20 7.99 -12.79 17.67
C TRP A 20 8.53 -11.39 17.28
N ARG A 21 7.62 -10.44 16.97
CA ARG A 21 8.03 -9.06 16.67
C ARG A 21 8.68 -8.39 17.87
N LEU A 22 8.15 -8.62 19.08
CA LEU A 22 8.69 -8.07 20.32
C LEU A 22 10.10 -8.58 20.57
N GLU A 23 10.34 -9.89 20.47
CA GLU A 23 11.68 -10.47 20.65
C GLU A 23 12.69 -9.90 19.64
N ARG A 24 12.29 -9.78 18.37
CA ARG A 24 13.16 -9.17 17.35
C ARG A 24 13.49 -7.73 17.70
N LEU A 25 12.51 -6.96 18.12
CA LEU A 25 12.70 -5.56 18.49
C LEU A 25 13.61 -5.41 19.72
N GLN A 26 13.50 -6.31 20.71
CA GLN A 26 14.40 -6.36 21.86
C GLN A 26 15.84 -6.63 21.42
N ARG A 27 16.09 -7.58 20.52
CA ARG A 27 17.43 -7.87 19.96
C ARG A 27 18.00 -6.66 19.22
N ILE A 28 17.20 -5.99 18.37
CA ILE A 28 17.62 -4.77 17.67
C ILE A 28 17.98 -3.65 18.64
N ARG A 29 17.23 -3.50 19.75
CA ARG A 29 17.50 -2.50 20.77
C ARG A 29 18.72 -2.82 21.63
N ALA A 30 19.03 -4.11 21.80
CA ALA A 30 20.24 -4.56 22.48
C ALA A 30 21.49 -4.30 21.62
N ASP A 31 21.39 -4.38 20.29
CA ASP A 31 22.46 -4.05 19.34
C ASP A 31 21.94 -3.17 18.21
N PRO A 32 21.84 -1.84 18.39
CA PRO A 32 21.36 -0.92 17.36
C PRO A 32 22.26 -0.82 16.11
N SER A 33 23.47 -1.35 16.16
CA SER A 33 24.40 -1.32 15.01
C SER A 33 23.88 -2.12 13.80
N VAL A 34 22.92 -3.02 14.00
CA VAL A 34 22.29 -3.81 12.94
C VAL A 34 21.27 -3.00 12.11
N VAL A 35 20.77 -1.86 12.64
CA VAL A 35 19.68 -1.09 11.99
C VAL A 35 20.03 -0.63 10.59
N PRO A 36 21.22 -0.07 10.29
CA PRO A 36 21.56 0.33 8.92
C PRO A 36 21.55 -0.82 7.92
N ALA A 37 22.07 -1.98 8.30
CA ALA A 37 22.05 -3.19 7.45
C ALA A 37 20.60 -3.69 7.21
N MET A 38 19.75 -3.65 8.24
CA MET A 38 18.34 -4.00 8.10
C MET A 38 17.60 -3.04 7.18
N LYS A 39 17.84 -1.73 7.29
CA LYS A 39 17.24 -0.72 6.39
C LYS A 39 17.65 -0.97 4.93
N ALA A 40 18.94 -1.26 4.68
CA ALA A 40 19.43 -1.62 3.35
C ALA A 40 18.74 -2.88 2.81
N PHE A 41 18.58 -3.91 3.64
CA PHE A 41 17.84 -5.11 3.28
C PHE A 41 16.39 -4.82 2.91
N TYR A 42 15.68 -4.01 3.71
CA TYR A 42 14.28 -3.66 3.46
C TYR A 42 14.07 -2.77 2.23
N ALA A 43 15.07 -1.99 1.84
CA ALA A 43 15.02 -1.24 0.59
C ALA A 43 14.80 -2.15 -0.63
N ASP A 44 15.39 -3.35 -0.61
CA ASP A 44 15.24 -4.33 -1.69
C ASP A 44 14.16 -5.38 -1.43
N ASN A 45 13.71 -5.50 -0.18
CA ASN A 45 12.72 -6.48 0.27
C ASN A 45 11.53 -5.81 0.98
N PRO A 46 10.75 -4.95 0.28
CA PRO A 46 9.69 -4.18 0.91
C PRO A 46 8.52 -5.04 1.44
N ALA A 47 8.22 -6.17 0.81
CA ALA A 47 7.22 -7.12 1.32
C ALA A 47 7.61 -7.63 2.71
N GLN A 48 8.90 -7.96 2.90
CA GLN A 48 9.41 -8.42 4.19
C GLN A 48 9.31 -7.34 5.27
N PHE A 49 9.55 -6.06 4.92
CA PHE A 49 9.36 -4.96 5.86
C PHE A 49 7.91 -4.85 6.35
N ILE A 50 6.96 -4.97 5.41
CA ILE A 50 5.53 -4.92 5.74
C ILE A 50 5.16 -6.08 6.67
N ILE A 51 5.64 -7.31 6.39
CA ILE A 51 5.40 -8.50 7.22
C ILE A 51 6.03 -8.33 8.60
N ASP A 52 7.26 -7.83 8.67
CA ASP A 52 8.00 -7.69 9.92
C ASP A 52 7.41 -6.62 10.84
N TRP A 53 6.97 -5.48 10.30
CA TRP A 53 6.65 -4.30 11.10
C TRP A 53 5.31 -3.62 10.77
N GLY A 54 4.74 -3.89 9.60
CA GLY A 54 3.51 -3.27 9.14
C GLY A 54 2.30 -3.63 10.01
N GLN A 55 1.37 -2.70 10.08
CA GLN A 55 0.09 -2.86 10.77
C GLN A 55 -1.04 -2.35 9.89
N THR A 56 -2.23 -2.91 10.09
CA THR A 56 -3.47 -2.46 9.47
C THR A 56 -4.50 -2.16 10.54
N PHE A 57 -5.44 -1.30 10.20
CA PHE A 57 -6.60 -1.01 11.04
C PHE A 57 -7.88 -1.48 10.34
N ASP A 58 -8.68 -2.28 11.04
CA ASP A 58 -10.05 -2.62 10.64
C ASP A 58 -10.95 -2.55 11.87
N PRO A 59 -11.91 -1.60 11.92
CA PRO A 59 -12.81 -1.49 13.06
C PRO A 59 -13.71 -2.72 13.23
N ARG A 60 -13.97 -3.49 12.16
CA ARG A 60 -14.81 -4.72 12.21
C ARG A 60 -14.17 -5.85 13.02
N ASN A 61 -12.86 -5.77 13.27
CA ASN A 61 -12.18 -6.75 14.12
C ASN A 61 -12.74 -6.77 15.54
N ALA A 62 -13.24 -5.63 16.05
CA ALA A 62 -13.87 -5.55 17.37
C ALA A 62 -15.13 -6.43 17.47
N ASP A 63 -15.87 -6.59 16.37
CA ASP A 63 -17.10 -7.39 16.31
C ASP A 63 -16.84 -8.90 16.51
N ILE A 64 -15.61 -9.33 16.28
CA ILE A 64 -15.15 -10.73 16.42
C ILE A 64 -14.12 -10.90 17.56
N GLY A 65 -14.02 -9.91 18.47
CA GLY A 65 -13.16 -9.96 19.65
C GLY A 65 -11.65 -9.81 19.34
N LEU A 66 -11.28 -9.30 18.17
CA LEU A 66 -9.90 -9.00 17.82
C LEU A 66 -9.58 -7.51 18.00
N PRO A 67 -8.31 -7.14 18.27
CA PRO A 67 -7.88 -5.75 18.23
C PRO A 67 -8.13 -5.11 16.86
N SER A 68 -8.55 -3.83 16.84
CA SER A 68 -8.75 -3.10 15.57
C SER A 68 -7.45 -2.89 14.80
N VAL A 69 -6.30 -2.89 15.48
CA VAL A 69 -4.97 -2.83 14.86
C VAL A 69 -4.31 -4.20 14.95
N LEU A 70 -3.95 -4.74 13.81
CA LEU A 70 -3.34 -6.06 13.69
C LEU A 70 -2.07 -6.02 12.84
N PRO A 71 -1.13 -6.97 13.04
CA PRO A 71 0.00 -7.17 12.14
C PRO A 71 -0.45 -7.31 10.68
N PHE A 72 0.21 -6.60 9.78
CA PHE A 72 -0.03 -6.74 8.35
C PHE A 72 0.79 -7.90 7.79
N LEU A 73 0.24 -9.09 7.89
CA LEU A 73 0.82 -10.27 7.24
C LEU A 73 0.25 -10.37 5.82
N LEU A 74 1.16 -10.43 4.86
CA LEU A 74 0.77 -10.56 3.46
C LEU A 74 0.43 -12.01 3.15
N PHE A 75 -0.72 -12.24 2.53
CA PHE A 75 -0.98 -13.55 1.93
C PHE A 75 -0.27 -13.67 0.56
N PRO A 76 -0.06 -14.89 0.03
CA PRO A 76 0.83 -15.11 -1.11
C PRO A 76 0.57 -14.21 -2.31
N LYS A 77 -0.71 -13.97 -2.65
CA LYS A 77 -1.07 -13.10 -3.78
C LYS A 77 -0.72 -11.63 -3.55
N GLN A 78 -0.70 -11.16 -2.29
CA GLN A 78 -0.25 -9.80 -1.97
C GLN A 78 1.28 -9.68 -2.09
N GLU A 79 2.03 -10.71 -1.68
CA GLU A 79 3.49 -10.74 -1.87
C GLU A 79 3.84 -10.76 -3.37
N GLU A 80 3.16 -11.60 -4.16
CA GLU A 80 3.31 -11.65 -5.62
C GLU A 80 3.07 -10.27 -6.26
N TRP A 81 2.02 -9.55 -5.81
CA TRP A 81 1.74 -8.21 -6.30
C TRP A 81 2.84 -7.21 -5.94
N VAL A 82 3.42 -7.28 -4.75
CA VAL A 82 4.56 -6.42 -4.37
C VAL A 82 5.75 -6.65 -5.32
N HIS A 83 6.08 -7.90 -5.62
CA HIS A 83 7.16 -8.22 -6.56
C HIS A 83 6.83 -7.73 -7.98
N TRP A 84 5.63 -7.99 -8.46
CA TRP A 84 5.14 -7.52 -9.75
C TRP A 84 5.24 -5.99 -9.88
N LEU A 85 4.82 -5.24 -8.85
CA LEU A 85 4.93 -3.79 -8.85
C LEU A 85 6.39 -3.32 -8.84
N MET A 86 7.25 -3.95 -8.05
CA MET A 86 8.68 -3.60 -8.02
C MET A 86 9.35 -3.82 -9.38
N ASP A 87 8.96 -4.85 -10.12
CA ASP A 87 9.46 -5.11 -11.46
C ASP A 87 8.94 -4.07 -12.47
N HIS A 88 7.67 -3.67 -12.38
CA HIS A 88 7.11 -2.58 -13.19
C HIS A 88 7.82 -1.26 -12.93
N TRP A 89 8.10 -0.94 -11.68
CA TRP A 89 8.82 0.27 -11.33
C TRP A 89 10.25 0.27 -11.88
N ARG A 90 11.00 -0.83 -11.71
CA ARG A 90 12.35 -1.00 -12.27
C ARG A 90 12.35 -0.89 -13.82
N ALA A 91 11.36 -1.49 -14.44
CA ALA A 91 11.18 -1.47 -15.89
C ALA A 91 10.59 -0.15 -16.41
N ARG A 92 10.17 0.77 -15.54
CA ARG A 92 9.46 2.02 -15.87
C ARG A 92 8.23 1.77 -16.76
N LYS A 93 7.41 0.79 -16.35
CA LYS A 93 6.21 0.37 -17.08
C LYS A 93 4.95 0.66 -16.30
N PRO A 94 3.87 1.09 -16.97
CA PRO A 94 2.56 1.16 -16.36
C PRO A 94 2.01 -0.24 -16.09
N GLY A 95 1.10 -0.34 -15.13
CA GLY A 95 0.37 -1.55 -14.81
C GLY A 95 -1.07 -1.28 -14.44
N LEU A 96 -1.89 -2.30 -14.44
CA LEU A 96 -3.28 -2.25 -14.04
C LEU A 96 -3.57 -3.38 -13.08
N THR A 97 -4.19 -3.05 -11.94
CA THR A 97 -4.63 -4.04 -10.95
C THR A 97 -6.16 -4.08 -10.88
N GLU A 98 -6.72 -5.17 -11.36
CA GLU A 98 -8.13 -5.50 -11.18
C GLU A 98 -8.32 -6.28 -9.89
N LYS A 99 -9.24 -5.87 -9.05
CA LYS A 99 -9.41 -6.49 -7.74
C LYS A 99 -10.87 -6.74 -7.38
N SER A 100 -11.13 -7.85 -6.68
CA SER A 100 -12.33 -8.00 -5.89
C SER A 100 -12.32 -7.03 -4.70
N ARG A 101 -13.47 -6.80 -4.09
CA ARG A 101 -13.57 -5.99 -2.87
C ARG A 101 -12.87 -6.67 -1.69
N ASP A 102 -12.42 -5.86 -0.74
CA ASP A 102 -11.80 -6.31 0.53
C ASP A 102 -10.56 -7.22 0.35
N MET A 103 -9.72 -6.90 -0.66
CA MET A 103 -8.43 -7.57 -0.89
C MET A 103 -7.26 -6.86 -0.18
N GLY A 104 -7.54 -5.86 0.66
CA GLY A 104 -6.52 -5.12 1.42
C GLY A 104 -5.65 -4.17 0.58
N MET A 105 -6.01 -3.91 -0.69
CA MET A 105 -5.15 -3.19 -1.63
C MET A 105 -4.78 -1.78 -1.21
N SER A 106 -5.70 -1.01 -0.62
CA SER A 106 -5.37 0.34 -0.15
C SER A 106 -4.32 0.34 0.96
N TRP A 107 -4.35 -0.65 1.87
CA TRP A 107 -3.30 -0.84 2.87
C TRP A 107 -1.99 -1.30 2.24
N LEU A 108 -2.06 -2.19 1.26
CA LEU A 108 -0.88 -2.74 0.60
C LEU A 108 -0.14 -1.66 -0.22
N THR A 109 -0.87 -0.86 -1.01
CA THR A 109 -0.28 0.26 -1.77
C THR A 109 0.35 1.31 -0.87
N VAL A 110 -0.35 1.68 0.20
CA VAL A 110 0.13 2.63 1.19
C VAL A 110 1.34 2.09 1.96
N GLY A 111 1.28 0.85 2.43
CA GLY A 111 2.37 0.20 3.16
C GLY A 111 3.63 0.06 2.32
N LEU A 112 3.48 -0.37 1.06
CA LEU A 112 4.58 -0.45 0.12
C LEU A 112 5.18 0.94 -0.16
N SER A 113 4.34 1.95 -0.42
CA SER A 113 4.80 3.32 -0.68
C SER A 113 5.55 3.92 0.50
N ALA A 114 5.03 3.76 1.70
CA ALA A 114 5.71 4.21 2.92
C ALA A 114 7.05 3.48 3.11
N THR A 115 7.09 2.18 2.86
CA THR A 115 8.32 1.38 2.93
C THR A 115 9.38 1.88 1.95
N LEU A 116 9.00 2.14 0.70
CA LEU A 116 9.92 2.66 -0.31
C LEU A 116 10.42 4.06 0.07
N CYS A 117 9.54 4.94 0.54
CA CYS A 117 9.92 6.28 0.98
C CYS A 117 10.81 6.27 2.23
N LEU A 118 10.64 5.31 3.15
CA LEU A 118 11.46 5.17 4.35
C LEU A 118 12.88 4.66 4.07
N HIS A 119 13.05 3.86 3.01
CA HIS A 119 14.30 3.14 2.78
C HIS A 119 15.02 3.51 1.48
N ARG A 120 14.41 4.33 0.61
CA ARG A 120 15.03 4.74 -0.67
C ARG A 120 15.06 6.27 -0.77
N PRO A 121 16.24 6.86 -1.00
CA PRO A 121 16.37 8.33 -1.12
C PRO A 121 15.65 8.88 -2.35
N GLY A 122 15.01 10.06 -2.17
CA GLY A 122 14.48 10.86 -3.27
C GLY A 122 13.30 10.25 -4.03
N VAL A 123 12.62 9.25 -3.47
CA VAL A 123 11.44 8.64 -4.09
C VAL A 123 10.22 9.52 -3.82
N VAL A 124 9.48 9.86 -4.87
CA VAL A 124 8.19 10.54 -4.76
C VAL A 124 7.10 9.61 -5.29
N ILE A 125 6.07 9.34 -4.47
CA ILE A 125 4.96 8.47 -4.84
C ILE A 125 3.67 9.25 -4.80
N GLY A 126 2.98 9.32 -5.95
CA GLY A 126 1.70 9.99 -6.10
C GLY A 126 0.52 9.06 -5.84
N PHE A 127 -0.54 9.61 -5.28
CA PHE A 127 -1.81 8.96 -5.10
C PHE A 127 -2.93 9.84 -5.65
N GLY A 128 -3.79 9.27 -6.48
CA GLY A 128 -4.97 9.93 -7.00
C GLY A 128 -6.22 9.10 -6.78
N SER A 129 -7.35 9.76 -6.52
CA SER A 129 -8.66 9.13 -6.53
C SER A 129 -9.73 10.12 -6.99
N ARG A 130 -10.93 9.62 -7.29
CA ARG A 130 -12.03 10.44 -7.84
C ARG A 130 -12.44 11.62 -6.96
N LYS A 131 -12.26 11.53 -5.64
CA LYS A 131 -12.63 12.55 -4.67
C LYS A 131 -11.54 12.73 -3.63
N GLU A 132 -11.38 13.96 -3.15
CA GLU A 132 -10.42 14.33 -2.11
C GLU A 132 -10.60 13.52 -0.82
N GLU A 133 -11.84 13.29 -0.40
CA GLU A 133 -12.15 12.51 0.81
C GLU A 133 -11.62 11.07 0.80
N TYR A 134 -11.37 10.50 -0.39
CA TYR A 134 -10.76 9.17 -0.51
C TYR A 134 -9.23 9.23 -0.48
N VAL A 135 -8.66 10.35 -0.90
CA VAL A 135 -7.22 10.58 -0.85
C VAL A 135 -6.82 10.99 0.56
N ASP A 136 -7.34 12.12 1.05
CA ASP A 136 -7.01 12.61 2.39
C ASP A 136 -8.21 13.29 3.07
N LEU A 137 -8.73 12.64 4.10
CA LEU A 137 -9.71 13.21 5.03
C LEU A 137 -9.25 12.91 6.46
N ILE A 138 -9.00 13.95 7.22
CA ILE A 138 -8.56 13.85 8.62
C ILE A 138 -9.58 13.06 9.42
N GLY A 139 -9.08 12.05 10.18
CA GLY A 139 -9.92 11.19 11.01
C GLY A 139 -10.70 10.12 10.27
N SER A 140 -10.60 10.03 8.93
CA SER A 140 -11.32 9.01 8.15
C SER A 140 -10.45 7.81 7.79
N PRO A 141 -10.70 6.62 8.36
CA PRO A 141 -10.00 5.39 7.99
C PRO A 141 -10.16 4.97 6.51
N LYS A 142 -11.11 5.57 5.80
CA LYS A 142 -11.32 5.30 4.38
C LYS A 142 -10.24 5.93 3.51
N SER A 143 -9.65 7.08 3.92
CA SER A 143 -8.70 7.81 3.10
C SER A 143 -7.31 7.17 3.09
N LEU A 144 -6.63 7.30 1.96
CA LEU A 144 -5.29 6.72 1.74
C LEU A 144 -4.26 7.36 2.67
N PHE A 145 -4.29 8.69 2.83
CA PHE A 145 -3.34 9.41 3.67
C PHE A 145 -3.57 9.22 5.17
N TRP A 146 -4.82 8.95 5.60
CA TRP A 146 -5.05 8.49 6.97
C TRP A 146 -4.32 7.16 7.20
N LYS A 147 -4.51 6.18 6.28
CA LYS A 147 -3.82 4.89 6.38
C LYS A 147 -2.29 5.04 6.35
N ALA A 148 -1.76 5.94 5.52
CA ALA A 148 -0.33 6.19 5.43
C ALA A 148 0.23 6.73 6.75
N ARG A 149 -0.47 7.68 7.39
CA ARG A 149 -0.09 8.21 8.71
C ARG A 149 -0.11 7.10 9.77
N GLU A 150 -1.18 6.31 9.82
CA GLU A 150 -1.30 5.22 10.79
C GLU A 150 -0.24 4.13 10.55
N PHE A 151 0.04 3.77 9.29
CA PHE A 151 1.09 2.81 8.97
C PHE A 151 2.45 3.28 9.48
N VAL A 152 2.87 4.50 9.15
CA VAL A 152 4.19 5.02 9.58
C VAL A 152 4.26 5.21 11.09
N CYS A 153 3.20 5.75 11.71
CA CYS A 153 3.15 5.95 13.17
C CYS A 153 3.12 4.62 13.94
N GLY A 154 2.60 3.54 13.34
CA GLY A 154 2.58 2.20 13.92
C GLY A 154 3.92 1.47 13.90
N LEU A 155 4.88 1.91 13.06
CA LEU A 155 6.19 1.28 12.98
C LEU A 155 7.02 1.48 14.26
N PRO A 156 7.98 0.58 14.57
CA PRO A 156 9.00 0.84 15.58
C PRO A 156 9.80 2.12 15.26
N ARG A 157 10.17 2.88 16.29
CA ARG A 157 10.89 4.15 16.13
C ARG A 157 12.21 4.02 15.34
N GLU A 158 12.84 2.86 15.42
CA GLU A 158 14.09 2.50 14.76
C GLU A 158 13.96 2.54 13.22
N PHE A 159 12.72 2.35 12.72
CA PHE A 159 12.41 2.29 11.28
C PHE A 159 11.55 3.45 10.77
N ARG A 160 11.23 4.43 11.61
CA ARG A 160 10.42 5.60 11.19
C ARG A 160 11.21 6.69 10.47
N GLY A 161 12.55 6.61 10.43
CA GLY A 161 13.37 7.60 9.73
C GLY A 161 13.20 9.03 10.25
N GLY A 162 13.00 9.21 11.56
CA GLY A 162 12.77 10.53 12.16
C GLY A 162 11.40 11.15 11.86
N PHE A 163 10.46 10.38 11.33
CA PHE A 163 9.11 10.88 11.01
C PHE A 163 8.37 11.34 12.28
N ASP A 164 7.88 12.57 12.22
CA ASP A 164 6.95 13.17 13.18
C ASP A 164 5.66 13.56 12.49
N ARG A 165 4.53 13.08 13.01
CA ARG A 165 3.22 13.28 12.39
C ARG A 165 2.82 14.76 12.26
N LYS A 166 3.20 15.60 13.22
CA LYS A 166 2.83 17.02 13.22
C LYS A 166 3.66 17.83 12.21
N LEU A 167 4.93 17.46 12.04
CA LEU A 167 5.86 18.17 11.16
C LEU A 167 5.84 17.63 9.72
N HIS A 168 5.65 16.33 9.55
CA HIS A 168 5.91 15.66 8.28
C HIS A 168 4.65 15.10 7.59
N ALA A 169 3.45 15.37 8.15
CA ALA A 169 2.20 14.87 7.56
C ALA A 169 1.16 16.00 7.34
N PRO A 170 1.46 17.04 6.55
CA PRO A 170 0.46 18.03 6.17
C PRO A 170 -0.63 17.36 5.29
N HIS A 171 -1.69 18.12 5.01
CA HIS A 171 -2.77 17.66 4.15
C HIS A 171 -2.23 17.23 2.77
N MET A 172 -2.72 16.11 2.25
CA MET A 172 -2.32 15.53 0.95
C MET A 172 -0.82 15.23 0.81
N ARG A 173 -0.06 15.15 1.91
CA ARG A 173 1.39 14.90 1.83
C ARG A 173 1.93 14.17 3.05
N LEU A 174 2.91 13.28 2.83
CA LEU A 174 3.82 12.77 3.85
C LEU A 174 5.26 13.00 3.39
N LEU A 175 6.08 13.52 4.30
CA LEU A 175 7.51 13.79 4.08
C LEU A 175 8.34 12.80 4.90
N PHE A 176 9.40 12.28 4.32
CA PHE A 176 10.29 11.32 4.96
C PHE A 176 11.68 11.96 5.13
N PRO A 177 11.97 12.53 6.33
CA PRO A 177 13.12 13.42 6.51
C PRO A 177 14.48 12.73 6.34
N GLU A 178 14.60 11.45 6.69
CA GLU A 178 15.86 10.70 6.54
C GLU A 178 16.25 10.47 5.07
N THR A 179 15.28 10.30 4.19
CA THR A 179 15.51 9.96 2.78
C THR A 179 15.26 11.11 1.81
N GLY A 180 14.59 12.17 2.26
CA GLY A 180 14.10 13.24 1.39
C GLY A 180 12.98 12.80 0.45
N SER A 181 12.37 11.64 0.69
CA SER A 181 11.28 11.10 -0.10
C SER A 181 9.92 11.66 0.34
N ALA A 182 8.90 11.50 -0.50
CA ALA A 182 7.57 12.01 -0.20
C ALA A 182 6.45 11.12 -0.80
N MET A 183 5.31 11.13 -0.14
CA MET A 183 4.03 10.72 -0.72
C MET A 183 3.19 11.98 -0.97
N THR A 184 2.55 12.09 -2.13
CA THR A 184 1.72 13.23 -2.52
C THR A 184 0.35 12.77 -2.97
N GLY A 185 -0.69 13.54 -2.66
CA GLY A 185 -2.08 13.23 -2.97
C GLY A 185 -2.71 14.24 -3.92
N GLU A 186 -3.57 13.78 -4.81
CA GLU A 186 -4.35 14.59 -5.73
C GLU A 186 -5.74 13.97 -5.93
N ALA A 187 -6.72 14.76 -6.37
CA ALA A 187 -8.07 14.26 -6.54
C ALA A 187 -8.73 14.78 -7.83
N GLY A 188 -9.62 13.97 -8.40
CA GLY A 188 -10.44 14.34 -9.55
C GLY A 188 -9.59 14.76 -10.75
N ASP A 189 -9.87 15.91 -11.33
CA ASP A 189 -9.19 16.44 -12.52
C ASP A 189 -7.75 16.94 -12.24
N ASN A 190 -7.36 17.07 -10.96
CA ASN A 190 -6.02 17.50 -10.59
C ASN A 190 -5.02 16.35 -10.56
N ILE A 191 -5.47 15.11 -10.74
CA ILE A 191 -4.60 13.94 -10.79
C ILE A 191 -3.54 14.11 -11.88
N GLY A 192 -2.25 14.00 -11.47
CA GLY A 192 -1.10 14.12 -12.35
C GLY A 192 -0.68 15.55 -12.70
N ARG A 193 -1.22 16.57 -12.00
CA ARG A 193 -0.86 17.98 -12.26
C ARG A 193 0.15 18.58 -11.29
N GLY A 194 0.49 17.84 -10.25
CA GLY A 194 1.49 18.26 -9.26
C GLY A 194 2.91 17.82 -9.59
N ASP A 195 3.57 17.22 -8.61
CA ASP A 195 4.97 16.82 -8.69
C ASP A 195 5.19 15.65 -9.65
N ARG A 196 6.38 15.58 -10.26
CA ARG A 196 6.85 14.37 -10.96
C ARG A 196 7.05 13.26 -9.94
N THR A 197 6.58 12.06 -10.27
CA THR A 197 6.59 10.92 -9.35
C THR A 197 7.33 9.71 -9.91
N SER A 198 7.95 8.96 -9.02
CA SER A 198 8.58 7.67 -9.33
C SER A 198 7.55 6.60 -9.66
N ILE A 199 6.45 6.61 -8.90
CA ILE A 199 5.26 5.75 -9.09
C ILE A 199 4.03 6.62 -8.85
N TYR A 200 2.97 6.40 -9.61
CA TYR A 200 1.69 7.05 -9.37
C TYR A 200 0.57 6.03 -9.33
N PHE A 201 -0.13 5.97 -8.20
CA PHE A 201 -1.30 5.12 -7.99
C PHE A 201 -2.59 5.89 -8.25
N VAL A 202 -3.44 5.36 -9.13
CA VAL A 202 -4.81 5.85 -9.31
C VAL A 202 -5.76 4.83 -8.67
N ASP A 203 -6.23 5.14 -7.45
CA ASP A 203 -7.17 4.29 -6.73
C ASP A 203 -8.60 4.52 -7.24
N GLU A 204 -9.37 3.44 -7.32
CA GLU A 204 -10.71 3.40 -7.91
C GLU A 204 -10.76 3.97 -9.35
N ALA A 205 -9.76 3.61 -10.16
CA ALA A 205 -9.55 4.14 -11.52
C ALA A 205 -10.74 3.92 -12.47
N ALA A 206 -11.55 2.87 -12.29
CA ALA A 206 -12.77 2.63 -13.06
C ALA A 206 -13.90 3.64 -12.78
N HIS A 207 -13.77 4.45 -11.72
CA HIS A 207 -14.75 5.42 -11.26
C HIS A 207 -14.33 6.88 -11.51
N ILE A 208 -13.23 7.12 -12.20
CA ILE A 208 -12.78 8.47 -12.59
C ILE A 208 -13.74 9.03 -13.65
N GLU A 209 -14.27 10.23 -13.41
CA GLU A 209 -15.28 10.85 -14.28
C GLU A 209 -14.71 11.31 -15.61
N ARG A 210 -13.51 11.92 -15.59
CA ARG A 210 -12.81 12.44 -16.78
C ARG A 210 -11.45 11.76 -16.99
N PRO A 211 -11.43 10.46 -17.33
CA PRO A 211 -10.21 9.69 -17.39
C PRO A 211 -9.20 10.18 -18.45
N GLN A 212 -9.68 10.83 -19.55
CA GLN A 212 -8.82 11.36 -20.60
C GLN A 212 -7.92 12.50 -20.08
N LEU A 213 -8.42 13.35 -19.17
CA LEU A 213 -7.63 14.42 -18.56
C LEU A 213 -6.54 13.82 -17.67
N VAL A 214 -6.90 12.82 -16.88
CA VAL A 214 -5.97 12.08 -16.01
C VAL A 214 -4.91 11.34 -16.86
N ASP A 215 -5.31 10.72 -17.96
CA ASP A 215 -4.40 10.00 -18.85
C ASP A 215 -3.38 10.96 -19.47
N ALA A 216 -3.81 12.15 -19.92
CA ALA A 216 -2.92 13.16 -20.49
C ALA A 216 -1.93 13.71 -19.45
N SER A 217 -2.39 14.03 -18.23
CA SER A 217 -1.53 14.55 -17.16
C SER A 217 -0.50 13.51 -16.70
N LEU A 218 -0.92 12.29 -16.41
CA LEU A 218 -0.03 11.26 -15.86
C LEU A 218 1.02 10.78 -16.86
N SER A 219 0.77 10.89 -18.18
CA SER A 219 1.77 10.56 -19.21
C SER A 219 3.05 11.41 -19.11
N GLN A 220 2.97 12.60 -18.51
CA GLN A 220 4.09 13.52 -18.33
C GLN A 220 4.64 13.51 -16.88
N THR A 221 3.90 12.94 -15.95
CA THR A 221 4.19 13.00 -14.51
C THR A 221 4.97 11.79 -14.04
N THR A 222 4.68 10.60 -14.59
CA THR A 222 5.32 9.36 -14.16
C THR A 222 5.54 8.39 -15.31
N ASN A 223 6.61 7.58 -15.19
CA ASN A 223 6.86 6.45 -16.07
C ASN A 223 6.28 5.13 -15.53
N CYS A 224 5.77 5.14 -14.28
CA CYS A 224 5.22 3.96 -13.61
C CYS A 224 3.84 4.29 -13.02
N ARG A 225 2.86 4.44 -13.90
CA ARG A 225 1.46 4.59 -13.51
C ARG A 225 0.86 3.23 -13.15
N GLN A 226 0.13 3.17 -12.06
CA GLN A 226 -0.56 2.00 -11.56
C GLN A 226 -2.04 2.31 -11.34
N ASP A 227 -2.90 1.82 -12.23
CA ASP A 227 -4.35 1.96 -12.10
C ASP A 227 -4.90 0.79 -11.29
N LEU A 228 -5.60 1.08 -10.18
CA LEU A 228 -6.20 0.05 -9.32
C LEU A 228 -7.71 0.28 -9.24
N SER A 229 -8.50 -0.77 -9.46
CA SER A 229 -9.96 -0.68 -9.26
C SER A 229 -10.62 -2.04 -9.10
N SER A 230 -11.78 -2.03 -8.46
CA SER A 230 -12.81 -3.03 -8.71
C SER A 230 -13.46 -2.77 -10.07
N VAL A 231 -14.07 -3.80 -10.64
CA VAL A 231 -14.78 -3.67 -11.93
C VAL A 231 -15.99 -2.74 -11.81
N ASN A 232 -16.23 -1.94 -12.86
CA ASN A 232 -17.36 -1.02 -12.96
C ASN A 232 -17.97 -1.07 -14.38
N GLY A 233 -18.37 -2.27 -14.84
CA GLY A 233 -18.86 -2.47 -16.20
C GLY A 233 -17.77 -2.30 -17.27
N MET A 234 -18.17 -2.36 -18.55
CA MET A 234 -17.24 -2.40 -19.70
C MET A 234 -17.04 -1.02 -20.37
N ALA A 235 -17.86 -0.01 -20.06
CA ALA A 235 -17.89 1.24 -20.81
C ALA A 235 -16.82 2.28 -20.38
N ASN A 236 -16.10 2.05 -19.30
CA ASN A 236 -15.11 2.99 -18.74
C ASN A 236 -13.70 2.79 -19.30
N SER A 237 -12.81 3.76 -19.06
CA SER A 237 -11.41 3.75 -19.52
C SER A 237 -10.58 2.60 -18.89
N PHE A 238 -10.85 2.26 -17.64
CA PHE A 238 -10.17 1.16 -16.95
C PHE A 238 -10.43 -0.17 -17.65
N ALA A 239 -11.71 -0.48 -17.96
CA ALA A 239 -12.07 -1.69 -18.69
C ALA A 239 -11.47 -1.73 -20.09
N LYS A 240 -11.46 -0.58 -20.82
CA LYS A 240 -10.80 -0.50 -22.13
C LYS A 240 -9.31 -0.79 -22.05
N LYS A 241 -8.61 -0.26 -21.06
CA LYS A 241 -7.18 -0.56 -20.82
C LYS A 241 -6.99 -2.03 -20.47
N ARG A 242 -7.81 -2.57 -19.56
CA ARG A 242 -7.80 -3.97 -19.11
C ARG A 242 -7.84 -4.96 -20.28
N HIS A 243 -8.68 -4.68 -21.29
CA HIS A 243 -8.90 -5.56 -22.43
C HIS A 243 -8.10 -5.17 -23.68
N SER A 244 -7.27 -4.14 -23.62
CA SER A 244 -6.50 -3.65 -24.78
C SER A 244 -5.33 -4.54 -25.17
N GLY A 245 -4.81 -5.37 -24.25
CA GLY A 245 -3.55 -6.10 -24.42
C GLY A 245 -2.29 -5.21 -24.39
N LYS A 246 -2.42 -3.91 -24.11
CA LYS A 246 -1.30 -2.93 -24.13
C LYS A 246 -0.70 -2.65 -22.76
N VAL A 247 -1.38 -3.06 -21.68
CA VAL A 247 -0.97 -2.84 -20.29
C VAL A 247 -0.97 -4.18 -19.58
N ASP A 248 0.07 -4.44 -18.80
CA ASP A 248 0.14 -5.63 -17.98
C ASP A 248 -0.92 -5.58 -16.88
N VAL A 249 -1.65 -6.66 -16.69
CA VAL A 249 -2.77 -6.75 -15.76
C VAL A 249 -2.48 -7.74 -14.65
N PHE A 250 -2.57 -7.26 -13.42
CA PHE A 250 -2.58 -8.11 -12.23
C PHE A 250 -4.01 -8.26 -11.72
N THR A 251 -4.45 -9.49 -11.49
CA THR A 251 -5.81 -9.77 -11.02
C THR A 251 -5.78 -10.33 -9.61
N PHE A 252 -6.52 -9.66 -8.71
CA PHE A 252 -6.87 -10.20 -7.40
C PHE A 252 -8.29 -10.72 -7.42
N HIS A 253 -8.44 -12.02 -7.55
CA HIS A 253 -9.72 -12.66 -7.37
C HIS A 253 -10.01 -12.89 -5.89
N TRP A 254 -11.27 -12.90 -5.46
CA TRP A 254 -11.60 -13.13 -4.05
C TRP A 254 -11.06 -14.46 -3.50
N ARG A 255 -10.92 -15.49 -4.34
CA ARG A 255 -10.33 -16.78 -3.98
C ARG A 255 -8.84 -16.74 -3.68
N ASP A 256 -8.15 -15.66 -4.06
CA ASP A 256 -6.74 -15.45 -3.72
C ASP A 256 -6.55 -15.04 -2.26
N ASP A 257 -7.63 -14.63 -1.58
CA ASP A 257 -7.62 -14.34 -0.14
C ASP A 257 -7.89 -15.62 0.63
N PRO A 258 -6.91 -16.16 1.36
CA PRO A 258 -7.05 -17.43 2.08
C PRO A 258 -8.13 -17.43 3.17
N ARG A 259 -8.62 -16.24 3.57
CA ARG A 259 -9.72 -16.09 4.55
C ARG A 259 -11.11 -16.33 3.92
N LYS A 260 -11.21 -16.31 2.60
CA LYS A 260 -12.45 -16.37 1.83
C LYS A 260 -12.59 -17.75 1.19
N ASP A 261 -13.81 -18.28 1.23
CA ASP A 261 -14.18 -19.55 0.61
C ASP A 261 -15.57 -19.45 -0.04
N ASP A 262 -16.06 -20.54 -0.58
CA ASP A 262 -17.37 -20.56 -1.25
C ASP A 262 -18.52 -20.26 -0.25
N ALA A 263 -18.36 -20.61 1.04
CA ALA A 263 -19.34 -20.24 2.07
C ALA A 263 -19.33 -18.74 2.35
N TRP A 264 -18.17 -18.10 2.34
CA TRP A 264 -18.06 -16.64 2.39
C TRP A 264 -18.73 -16.00 1.18
N TYR A 265 -18.46 -16.51 -0.04
CA TYR A 265 -19.03 -15.98 -1.28
C TYR A 265 -20.56 -16.09 -1.31
N ALA A 266 -21.12 -17.22 -0.84
CA ALA A 266 -22.56 -17.42 -0.81
C ALA A 266 -23.33 -16.44 0.09
N LYS A 267 -22.62 -15.72 0.99
CA LYS A 267 -23.19 -14.70 1.89
C LYS A 267 -23.14 -13.27 1.33
N GLN A 268 -22.46 -13.05 0.16
CA GLN A 268 -22.32 -11.74 -0.47
C GLN A 268 -23.47 -11.47 -1.45
#